data_8760238f6394dd5465671980e9fb8a3d
#
_entry.id   8760238f6394dd5465671980e9fb8a3d
#
_cell.length_a   1.000
_cell.length_b   1.000
_cell.length_c   1.000
_cell.angle_alpha   90.00
_cell.angle_beta   90.00
_cell.angle_gamma   90.00
#
_symmetry.space_group_name_H-M   'P 1'
#
loop_
_entity.id
_entity.type
_entity.pdbx_description
1 polymer ?
#
loop_
_entity_poly.entity_id
_entity_poly.type
_entity_poly.pdbx_seq_one_letter_code
_entity_poly.pdbx_strand_id
1 'polypeptide(L)'
;MATNTTALASRFRVDLTEDLDLAGGWTQLVGMNDLKPNVAQNLVETSSYDNDGFESYEKTFQGWSLVATCWMRTVTGLIHPSLQLLVDRELAWGDGCRIGVRWYDKNGVPEAFQGVAVVQTERGNTGVKDPETKTFTLQGDGVLTPISNPGTAASVPVISSVSPSTGAAAGGELVTIIGTGFTGVAGVTFDGVAAEDYQFISDVRIAAVTPAGVAGPAAVVVTNGVGPSTTGTTAYTYV
;
A
#
# COMPACT_ATOMS: atom_id res chain seq x y z
N MET A 1 -23.58 -10.95 -4.47
CA MET A 1 -22.85 -11.05 -5.75
C MET A 1 -21.59 -10.19 -5.60
N ALA A 2 -20.41 -10.78 -5.72
CA ALA A 2 -19.18 -10.00 -5.73
C ALA A 2 -19.16 -9.16 -7.02
N THR A 3 -19.18 -7.85 -6.89
CA THR A 3 -18.99 -6.93 -8.01
C THR A 3 -17.54 -7.05 -8.48
N ASN A 4 -17.35 -7.67 -9.64
CA ASN A 4 -16.05 -7.76 -10.29
C ASN A 4 -15.65 -6.35 -10.76
N THR A 5 -14.89 -5.63 -9.95
CA THR A 5 -14.44 -4.27 -10.29
C THR A 5 -13.15 -4.38 -11.08
N THR A 6 -13.14 -3.86 -12.31
CA THR A 6 -11.91 -3.76 -13.11
C THR A 6 -10.85 -2.96 -12.34
N ALA A 7 -9.67 -3.53 -12.18
CA ALA A 7 -8.56 -2.83 -11.54
C ALA A 7 -8.13 -1.64 -12.40
N LEU A 8 -8.24 -0.43 -11.85
CA LEU A 8 -7.81 0.80 -12.52
C LEU A 8 -6.33 1.07 -12.20
N ALA A 9 -5.59 1.63 -13.16
CA ALA A 9 -4.21 2.07 -12.94
C ALA A 9 -4.08 3.08 -11.78
N SER A 10 -5.15 3.83 -11.50
CA SER A 10 -5.25 4.74 -10.35
C SER A 10 -5.17 4.07 -8.97
N ARG A 11 -5.18 2.73 -8.91
CA ARG A 11 -5.00 1.99 -7.64
C ARG A 11 -3.58 2.06 -7.11
N PHE A 12 -2.58 2.27 -7.97
CA PHE A 12 -1.19 2.31 -7.54
C PHE A 12 -0.78 3.65 -6.95
N ARG A 13 0.07 3.56 -5.96
CA ARG A 13 0.81 4.66 -5.37
C ARG A 13 2.30 4.43 -5.61
N VAL A 14 3.03 5.52 -5.85
CA VAL A 14 4.48 5.52 -5.99
C VAL A 14 5.06 6.44 -4.93
N ASP A 15 6.04 5.98 -4.19
CA ASP A 15 6.83 6.78 -3.27
C ASP A 15 8.29 6.75 -3.71
N LEU A 16 8.98 7.86 -3.50
CA LEU A 16 10.39 8.09 -3.86
C LEU A 16 11.21 8.37 -2.62
N THR A 17 12.47 7.96 -2.62
CA THR A 17 13.45 8.30 -1.58
C THR A 17 14.81 8.59 -2.18
N GLU A 18 15.56 9.52 -1.57
CA GLU A 18 16.97 9.76 -1.91
C GLU A 18 17.91 8.72 -1.27
N ASP A 19 17.39 7.98 -0.29
CA ASP A 19 18.12 6.92 0.38
C ASP A 19 18.20 5.68 -0.53
N LEU A 20 19.39 5.39 -1.04
CA LEU A 20 19.62 4.25 -1.92
C LEU A 20 19.67 2.91 -1.17
N ASP A 21 19.78 2.93 0.15
CA ASP A 21 19.64 1.75 1.01
C ASP A 21 18.15 1.39 1.26
N LEU A 22 17.22 2.23 0.79
CA LEU A 22 15.78 2.05 0.86
C LEU A 22 15.23 1.96 2.31
N ALA A 23 15.96 2.48 3.28
CA ALA A 23 15.62 2.38 4.70
C ALA A 23 14.52 3.35 5.14
N GLY A 24 14.32 4.46 4.41
CA GLY A 24 13.31 5.45 4.82
C GLY A 24 13.25 6.70 3.96
N GLY A 25 12.69 7.78 4.52
CA GLY A 25 12.62 9.08 3.83
C GLY A 25 11.67 9.10 2.62
N TRP A 26 10.62 8.27 2.62
CA TRP A 26 9.72 8.10 1.50
C TRP A 26 8.79 9.30 1.30
N THR A 27 8.80 9.85 0.09
CA THR A 27 7.93 10.97 -0.34
C THR A 27 7.00 10.49 -1.44
N GLN A 28 5.69 10.69 -1.28
CA GLN A 28 4.71 10.28 -2.29
C GLN A 28 4.86 11.09 -3.57
N LEU A 29 4.96 10.42 -4.71
CA LEU A 29 4.88 11.05 -6.03
C LEU A 29 3.44 11.52 -6.29
N VAL A 30 3.28 12.82 -6.53
CA VAL A 30 1.99 13.44 -6.83
C VAL A 30 1.89 13.86 -8.29
N GLY A 31 0.66 14.06 -8.77
CA GLY A 31 0.41 14.52 -10.15
C GLY A 31 0.52 13.43 -11.20
N MET A 32 0.71 12.19 -10.80
CA MET A 32 0.77 11.04 -11.72
C MET A 32 -0.59 10.82 -12.40
N ASN A 33 -0.58 10.77 -13.73
CA ASN A 33 -1.75 10.49 -14.55
C ASN A 33 -1.66 9.16 -15.31
N ASP A 34 -0.46 8.60 -15.48
CA ASP A 34 -0.23 7.27 -16.06
C ASP A 34 0.93 6.58 -15.34
N LEU A 35 0.82 5.26 -15.18
CA LEU A 35 1.84 4.42 -14.55
C LEU A 35 1.91 3.07 -15.26
N LYS A 36 3.10 2.71 -15.69
CA LYS A 36 3.38 1.45 -16.38
C LYS A 36 4.58 0.73 -15.74
N PRO A 37 4.35 -0.14 -14.74
CA PRO A 37 5.37 -1.05 -14.26
C PRO A 37 5.66 -2.10 -15.33
N ASN A 38 6.93 -2.41 -15.53
CA ASN A 38 7.35 -3.46 -16.45
C ASN A 38 8.49 -4.28 -15.82
N VAL A 39 8.36 -5.61 -15.88
CA VAL A 39 9.42 -6.54 -15.51
C VAL A 39 9.78 -7.34 -16.76
N ALA A 40 10.91 -6.98 -17.35
CA ALA A 40 11.42 -7.68 -18.54
C ALA A 40 12.17 -8.94 -18.12
N GLN A 41 11.88 -10.04 -18.81
CA GLN A 41 12.52 -11.33 -18.59
C GLN A 41 13.20 -11.77 -19.87
N ASN A 42 14.47 -12.19 -19.77
CA ASN A 42 15.17 -12.79 -20.89
C ASN A 42 15.13 -14.32 -20.75
N LEU A 43 14.51 -14.96 -21.71
CA LEU A 43 14.42 -16.42 -21.81
C LEU A 43 15.40 -16.89 -22.90
N VAL A 44 16.18 -17.90 -22.57
CA VAL A 44 17.07 -18.59 -23.51
C VAL A 44 16.52 -20.00 -23.70
N GLU A 45 16.36 -20.39 -24.95
CA GLU A 45 15.95 -21.76 -25.30
C GLU A 45 17.07 -22.74 -24.93
N THR A 46 16.72 -23.77 -24.18
CA THR A 46 17.62 -24.84 -23.72
C THR A 46 17.13 -26.22 -24.19
N SER A 47 16.32 -26.25 -25.25
CA SER A 47 15.78 -27.49 -25.79
C SER A 47 16.88 -28.45 -26.22
N SER A 48 16.72 -29.72 -25.90
CA SER A 48 17.60 -30.82 -26.27
C SER A 48 16.79 -31.98 -26.85
N TYR A 49 17.45 -32.97 -27.45
CA TYR A 49 16.81 -34.16 -27.95
C TYR A 49 16.12 -35.00 -26.87
N ASP A 50 16.53 -34.79 -25.59
CA ASP A 50 15.97 -35.51 -24.44
C ASP A 50 14.65 -34.91 -23.94
N ASN A 51 14.19 -33.81 -24.54
CA ASN A 51 12.96 -33.09 -24.16
C ASN A 51 11.69 -33.66 -24.82
N ASP A 52 11.73 -34.87 -25.38
CA ASP A 52 10.59 -35.54 -26.02
C ASP A 52 9.84 -34.67 -27.05
N GLY A 53 10.58 -33.76 -27.72
CA GLY A 53 10.00 -32.83 -28.73
C GLY A 53 9.34 -31.59 -28.20
N PHE A 54 9.44 -31.32 -26.89
CA PHE A 54 8.97 -30.07 -26.28
C PHE A 54 10.09 -29.03 -26.16
N GLU A 55 9.74 -27.76 -26.34
CA GLU A 55 10.66 -26.65 -26.12
C GLU A 55 10.91 -26.47 -24.62
N SER A 56 12.16 -26.21 -24.25
CA SER A 56 12.59 -25.87 -22.89
C SER A 56 13.22 -24.49 -22.86
N TYR A 57 12.92 -23.71 -21.86
CA TYR A 57 13.44 -22.35 -21.70
C TYR A 57 14.00 -22.14 -20.30
N GLU A 58 15.11 -21.42 -20.22
CA GLU A 58 15.72 -20.97 -18.97
C GLU A 58 15.72 -19.45 -18.89
N LYS A 59 15.39 -18.92 -17.73
CA LYS A 59 15.41 -17.48 -17.44
C LYS A 59 16.80 -17.06 -17.03
N THR A 60 17.47 -16.25 -17.84
CA THR A 60 18.87 -15.83 -17.61
C THR A 60 18.99 -14.47 -16.94
N PHE A 61 18.24 -13.47 -17.41
CA PHE A 61 18.28 -12.10 -16.87
C PHE A 61 16.87 -11.58 -16.60
N GLN A 62 16.79 -10.67 -15.64
CA GLN A 62 15.58 -9.95 -15.34
C GLN A 62 15.91 -8.48 -15.12
N GLY A 63 15.26 -7.62 -15.89
CA GLY A 63 15.27 -6.17 -15.68
C GLY A 63 13.90 -5.66 -15.31
N TRP A 64 13.83 -4.45 -14.78
CA TRP A 64 12.56 -3.80 -14.49
C TRP A 64 12.61 -2.32 -14.81
N SER A 65 11.48 -1.74 -15.08
CA SER A 65 11.32 -0.31 -15.26
C SER A 65 9.94 0.14 -14.80
N LEU A 66 9.84 1.39 -14.38
CA LEU A 66 8.59 2.03 -14.01
C LEU A 66 8.48 3.33 -14.80
N VAL A 67 7.50 3.41 -15.69
CA VAL A 67 7.23 4.63 -16.45
C VAL A 67 6.06 5.36 -15.80
N ALA A 68 6.30 6.61 -15.38
CA ALA A 68 5.31 7.47 -14.77
C ALA A 68 5.18 8.77 -15.55
N THR A 69 3.99 9.07 -16.05
CA THR A 69 3.69 10.37 -16.65
C THR A 69 3.01 11.24 -15.60
N CYS A 70 3.54 12.43 -15.38
CA CYS A 70 3.08 13.34 -14.34
C CYS A 70 2.74 14.72 -14.92
N TRP A 71 1.66 15.32 -14.42
CA TRP A 71 1.43 16.73 -14.58
C TRP A 71 2.41 17.53 -13.72
N MET A 72 3.08 18.51 -14.31
CA MET A 72 4.02 19.38 -13.61
C MET A 72 3.25 20.36 -12.72
N ARG A 73 3.03 19.94 -11.47
CA ARG A 73 2.31 20.74 -10.47
C ARG A 73 3.25 21.70 -9.75
N THR A 74 2.78 22.93 -9.58
CA THR A 74 3.46 23.94 -8.77
C THR A 74 2.71 24.19 -7.46
N VAL A 75 3.46 24.41 -6.39
CA VAL A 75 2.97 24.85 -5.09
C VAL A 75 3.68 26.17 -4.77
N THR A 76 2.92 27.26 -4.60
CA THR A 76 3.48 28.62 -4.37
C THR A 76 4.50 29.05 -5.44
N GLY A 77 4.28 28.65 -6.70
CA GLY A 77 5.16 28.98 -7.82
C GLY A 77 6.40 28.09 -7.99
N LEU A 78 6.60 27.12 -7.12
CA LEU A 78 7.68 26.13 -7.20
C LEU A 78 7.12 24.76 -7.62
N ILE A 79 7.95 23.96 -8.28
CA ILE A 79 7.59 22.56 -8.60
C ILE A 79 7.34 21.80 -7.27
N HIS A 80 6.33 20.92 -7.27
CA HIS A 80 6.03 20.12 -6.09
C HIS A 80 7.25 19.31 -5.65
N PRO A 81 7.59 19.23 -4.35
CA PRO A 81 8.82 18.59 -3.86
C PRO A 81 9.04 17.17 -4.38
N SER A 82 8.00 16.35 -4.50
CA SER A 82 8.14 14.99 -5.02
C SER A 82 8.50 14.93 -6.51
N LEU A 83 8.07 15.90 -7.31
CA LEU A 83 8.45 16.03 -8.71
C LEU A 83 9.85 16.63 -8.84
N GLN A 84 10.22 17.53 -7.91
CA GLN A 84 11.56 18.12 -7.86
C GLN A 84 12.62 17.05 -7.65
N LEU A 85 12.36 16.03 -6.80
CA LEU A 85 13.26 14.87 -6.62
C LEU A 85 13.63 14.19 -7.95
N LEU A 86 12.69 14.09 -8.89
CA LEU A 86 12.95 13.48 -10.20
C LEU A 86 13.61 14.46 -11.17
N VAL A 87 13.24 15.72 -11.14
CA VAL A 87 13.79 16.77 -12.01
C VAL A 87 15.27 17.03 -11.69
N ASP A 88 15.66 17.04 -10.43
CA ASP A 88 17.04 17.27 -9.99
C ASP A 88 17.99 16.18 -10.51
N ARG A 89 17.46 15.01 -10.85
CA ARG A 89 18.22 13.88 -11.37
C ARG A 89 18.34 13.84 -12.89
N GLU A 90 17.64 14.73 -13.59
CA GLU A 90 17.60 14.77 -15.06
C GLU A 90 19.00 14.94 -15.70
N LEU A 91 19.84 15.77 -15.09
CA LEU A 91 21.18 16.08 -15.58
C LEU A 91 22.29 15.57 -14.65
N ALA A 92 21.93 14.81 -13.62
CA ALA A 92 22.89 14.27 -12.66
C ALA A 92 23.59 13.03 -13.19
N TRP A 93 24.76 12.72 -12.64
CA TRP A 93 25.64 11.59 -13.02
C TRP A 93 25.94 10.71 -11.81
N GLY A 94 26.34 9.47 -12.07
CA GLY A 94 26.70 8.52 -11.03
C GLY A 94 25.55 8.25 -10.07
N ASP A 95 25.81 8.29 -8.77
CA ASP A 95 24.75 8.06 -7.76
C ASP A 95 23.71 9.19 -7.74
N GLY A 96 24.05 10.38 -8.18
CA GLY A 96 23.12 11.50 -8.27
C GLY A 96 21.97 11.31 -9.26
N CYS A 97 22.09 10.42 -10.26
CA CYS A 97 21.00 10.09 -11.18
C CYS A 97 20.10 8.95 -10.67
N ARG A 98 20.42 8.38 -9.49
CA ARG A 98 19.67 7.27 -8.88
C ARG A 98 18.64 7.76 -7.89
N ILE A 99 17.59 6.98 -7.72
CA ILE A 99 16.54 7.22 -6.73
C ILE A 99 15.98 5.88 -6.24
N GLY A 100 15.70 5.79 -4.95
CA GLY A 100 14.90 4.71 -4.43
C GLY A 100 13.44 4.90 -4.82
N VAL A 101 12.80 3.86 -5.30
CA VAL A 101 11.39 3.86 -5.68
C VAL A 101 10.68 2.66 -5.09
N ARG A 102 9.45 2.87 -4.64
CA ARG A 102 8.52 1.78 -4.34
C ARG A 102 7.16 2.11 -4.93
N TRP A 103 6.48 1.07 -5.38
CA TRP A 103 5.10 1.19 -5.81
C TRP A 103 4.26 0.08 -5.22
N TYR A 104 3.03 0.38 -4.93
CA TYR A 104 2.12 -0.54 -4.25
C TYR A 104 0.67 -0.19 -4.50
N ASP A 105 -0.21 -1.18 -4.29
CA ASP A 105 -1.65 -0.99 -4.33
C ASP A 105 -2.13 -0.22 -3.09
N LYS A 106 -2.70 0.97 -3.28
CA LYS A 106 -3.23 1.78 -2.17
C LYS A 106 -4.46 1.19 -1.49
N ASN A 107 -5.10 0.18 -2.09
CA ASN A 107 -6.29 -0.48 -1.55
C ASN A 107 -5.95 -1.76 -0.76
N GLY A 108 -4.66 -2.02 -0.53
CA GLY A 108 -4.23 -3.09 0.34
C GLY A 108 -4.01 -4.46 -0.31
N VAL A 109 -4.11 -4.56 -1.64
CA VAL A 109 -3.69 -5.80 -2.32
C VAL A 109 -2.19 -6.01 -2.08
N PRO A 110 -1.72 -7.25 -1.81
CA PRO A 110 -0.31 -7.53 -1.48
C PRO A 110 0.63 -7.41 -2.69
N GLU A 111 0.39 -6.44 -3.57
CA GLU A 111 1.24 -6.11 -4.70
C GLU A 111 2.06 -4.86 -4.35
N ALA A 112 3.30 -5.08 -3.91
CA ALA A 112 4.20 -4.01 -3.53
C ALA A 112 5.65 -4.42 -3.81
N PHE A 113 6.40 -3.49 -4.40
CA PHE A 113 7.78 -3.69 -4.79
C PHE A 113 8.62 -2.45 -4.48
N GLN A 114 9.91 -2.65 -4.24
CA GLN A 114 10.88 -1.56 -4.11
C GLN A 114 12.20 -1.89 -4.80
N GLY A 115 12.92 -0.87 -5.21
CA GLY A 115 14.24 -0.98 -5.81
C GLY A 115 14.86 0.38 -6.06
N VAL A 116 16.12 0.36 -6.49
CA VAL A 116 16.82 1.56 -6.93
C VAL A 116 16.69 1.68 -8.46
N ALA A 117 16.50 2.88 -8.95
CA ALA A 117 16.38 3.14 -10.38
C ALA A 117 17.19 4.37 -10.82
N VAL A 118 17.64 4.33 -12.05
CA VAL A 118 18.19 5.50 -12.75
C VAL A 118 17.03 6.27 -13.38
N VAL A 119 17.04 7.58 -13.21
CA VAL A 119 15.97 8.47 -13.70
C VAL A 119 16.30 8.95 -15.10
N GLN A 120 15.37 8.75 -16.01
CA GLN A 120 15.35 9.33 -17.36
C GLN A 120 14.09 10.16 -17.51
N THR A 121 14.17 11.30 -18.19
CA THR A 121 13.05 12.22 -18.34
C THR A 121 12.79 12.53 -19.79
N GLU A 122 11.52 12.65 -20.13
CA GLU A 122 11.04 13.09 -21.43
C GLU A 122 9.98 14.15 -21.22
N ARG A 123 10.10 15.30 -21.91
CA ARG A 123 9.07 16.32 -21.91
C ARG A 123 7.88 15.84 -22.74
N GLY A 124 6.72 15.90 -22.16
CA GLY A 124 5.47 15.63 -22.83
C GLY A 124 4.87 16.89 -23.46
N ASN A 125 3.58 17.12 -23.19
CA ASN A 125 2.86 18.25 -23.75
C ASN A 125 3.29 19.58 -23.11
N THR A 126 3.60 20.58 -23.94
CA THR A 126 3.96 21.94 -23.56
C THR A 126 3.06 22.98 -24.24
N GLY A 127 1.91 22.56 -24.75
CA GLY A 127 0.94 23.43 -25.42
C GLY A 127 0.34 24.48 -24.48
N VAL A 128 0.01 25.67 -25.02
CA VAL A 128 -0.50 26.81 -24.25
C VAL A 128 -1.85 26.52 -23.57
N LYS A 129 -2.60 25.53 -24.05
CA LYS A 129 -3.94 25.17 -23.53
C LYS A 129 -3.97 23.96 -22.65
N ASP A 130 -2.89 23.17 -22.66
CA ASP A 130 -2.85 21.90 -21.94
C ASP A 130 -1.85 21.95 -20.78
N PRO A 131 -2.11 21.26 -19.68
CA PRO A 131 -1.15 21.17 -18.58
C PRO A 131 0.17 20.57 -19.06
N GLU A 132 1.29 21.16 -18.63
CA GLU A 132 2.61 20.59 -18.90
C GLU A 132 2.70 19.20 -18.27
N THR A 133 3.19 18.24 -19.06
CA THR A 133 3.46 16.88 -18.60
C THR A 133 4.92 16.53 -18.77
N LYS A 134 5.44 15.70 -17.85
CA LYS A 134 6.75 15.05 -17.98
C LYS A 134 6.57 13.55 -17.77
N THR A 135 7.24 12.77 -18.60
CA THR A 135 7.35 11.33 -18.43
C THR A 135 8.68 11.00 -17.81
N PHE A 136 8.64 10.30 -16.69
CA PHE A 136 9.79 9.81 -15.97
C PHE A 136 9.89 8.30 -16.18
N THR A 137 10.98 7.85 -16.78
CA THR A 137 11.32 6.43 -16.87
C THR A 137 12.34 6.11 -15.79
N LEU A 138 11.91 5.35 -14.80
CA LEU A 138 12.74 4.84 -13.72
C LEU A 138 13.24 3.47 -14.15
N GLN A 139 14.45 3.44 -14.72
CA GLN A 139 15.08 2.21 -15.16
C GLN A 139 15.74 1.52 -13.99
N GLY A 140 15.30 0.30 -13.66
CA GLY A 140 15.84 -0.46 -12.54
C GLY A 140 17.35 -0.66 -12.61
N ASP A 141 18.01 -0.37 -11.49
CA ASP A 141 19.42 -0.59 -11.26
C ASP A 141 19.57 -1.58 -10.11
N GLY A 142 19.69 -2.86 -10.44
CA GLY A 142 19.73 -3.95 -9.48
C GLY A 142 18.40 -4.65 -9.25
N VAL A 143 18.26 -5.27 -8.09
CA VAL A 143 17.16 -6.16 -7.76
C VAL A 143 15.88 -5.41 -7.47
N LEU A 144 14.78 -5.89 -8.03
CA LEU A 144 13.44 -5.51 -7.60
C LEU A 144 12.99 -6.44 -6.47
N THR A 145 12.76 -5.89 -5.28
CA THR A 145 12.41 -6.65 -4.08
C THR A 145 10.91 -6.53 -3.80
N PRO A 146 10.18 -7.65 -3.69
CA PRO A 146 8.83 -7.62 -3.16
C PRO A 146 8.86 -7.22 -1.67
N ILE A 147 7.93 -6.37 -1.26
CA ILE A 147 7.81 -5.87 0.11
C ILE A 147 6.38 -6.06 0.65
N SER A 148 6.22 -5.97 1.95
CA SER A 148 4.90 -5.80 2.54
C SER A 148 4.30 -4.48 2.05
N ASN A 149 3.04 -4.50 1.62
CA ASN A 149 2.40 -3.31 1.05
C ASN A 149 2.34 -2.17 2.08
N PRO A 150 3.04 -1.03 1.87
CA PRO A 150 3.01 0.11 2.79
C PRO A 150 1.65 0.78 2.91
N GLY A 151 0.77 0.58 1.91
CA GLY A 151 -0.62 1.04 1.96
C GLY A 151 -1.49 0.27 2.95
N THR A 152 -1.01 -0.92 3.36
CA THR A 152 -1.55 -1.71 4.47
C THR A 152 -0.73 -1.55 5.74
N ALA A 153 0.17 -0.55 5.80
CA ALA A 153 0.87 -0.27 7.06
C ALA A 153 -0.18 -0.17 8.15
N ALA A 154 -0.18 -1.17 9.02
CA ALA A 154 -1.12 -1.24 10.10
C ALA A 154 -0.98 0.07 10.90
N SER A 155 -1.96 0.93 10.80
CA SER A 155 -2.10 2.05 11.71
C SER A 155 -2.64 1.51 13.03
N VAL A 156 -2.38 2.20 14.11
CA VAL A 156 -3.08 1.91 15.38
C VAL A 156 -4.58 1.90 15.07
N PRO A 157 -5.32 0.86 15.47
CA PRO A 157 -6.74 0.79 15.20
C PRO A 157 -7.50 1.97 15.80
N VAL A 158 -8.47 2.49 15.06
CA VAL A 158 -9.38 3.53 15.56
C VAL A 158 -10.80 3.02 15.42
N ILE A 159 -11.52 2.90 16.53
CA ILE A 159 -12.93 2.46 16.55
C ILE A 159 -13.82 3.69 16.39
N SER A 160 -14.74 3.65 15.43
CA SER A 160 -15.73 4.69 15.19
C SER A 160 -17.09 4.34 15.81
N SER A 161 -17.49 3.06 15.74
CA SER A 161 -18.75 2.60 16.32
C SER A 161 -18.78 1.08 16.53
N VAL A 162 -19.68 0.63 17.41
CA VAL A 162 -20.03 -0.78 17.62
C VAL A 162 -21.53 -0.94 17.47
N SER A 163 -21.99 -1.93 16.74
CA SER A 163 -23.41 -2.17 16.49
C SER A 163 -23.77 -3.65 16.56
N PRO A 164 -24.75 -4.09 17.40
CA PRO A 164 -25.42 -3.30 18.43
C PRO A 164 -24.50 -2.67 19.45
N SER A 165 -24.90 -1.52 20.02
CA SER A 165 -24.11 -0.82 21.06
C SER A 165 -24.46 -1.24 22.47
N THR A 166 -25.46 -2.12 22.64
CA THR A 166 -25.92 -2.65 23.93
C THR A 166 -26.20 -4.14 23.82
N GLY A 167 -26.04 -4.89 24.90
CA GLY A 167 -26.40 -6.29 24.97
C GLY A 167 -26.32 -6.88 26.38
N ALA A 168 -26.70 -8.15 26.49
CA ALA A 168 -26.83 -8.82 27.78
C ALA A 168 -25.48 -8.98 28.50
N ALA A 169 -25.47 -8.82 29.82
CA ALA A 169 -24.28 -9.04 30.65
C ALA A 169 -23.76 -10.49 30.58
N ALA A 170 -24.57 -11.45 30.16
CA ALA A 170 -24.13 -12.83 29.94
C ALA A 170 -23.19 -12.99 28.75
N GLY A 171 -23.08 -11.99 27.86
CA GLY A 171 -22.31 -12.08 26.62
C GLY A 171 -22.96 -12.94 25.54
N GLY A 172 -22.16 -13.37 24.54
CA GLY A 172 -22.62 -14.22 23.43
C GLY A 172 -23.30 -13.47 22.28
N GLU A 173 -23.31 -12.14 22.29
CA GLU A 173 -23.91 -11.36 21.21
C GLU A 173 -22.92 -11.02 20.10
N LEU A 174 -23.38 -11.18 18.85
CA LEU A 174 -22.59 -10.80 17.69
C LEU A 174 -22.70 -9.28 17.45
N VAL A 175 -21.58 -8.60 17.53
CA VAL A 175 -21.47 -7.17 17.26
C VAL A 175 -20.57 -6.91 16.06
N THR A 176 -20.87 -5.84 15.33
CA THR A 176 -20.00 -5.31 14.28
C THR A 176 -19.24 -4.10 14.79
N ILE A 177 -17.93 -4.15 14.77
CA ILE A 177 -17.05 -3.04 15.09
C ILE A 177 -16.67 -2.35 13.79
N ILE A 178 -16.89 -1.06 13.70
CA ILE A 178 -16.56 -0.21 12.55
C ILE A 178 -15.47 0.78 12.96
N GLY A 179 -14.48 0.98 12.07
CA GLY A 179 -13.35 1.86 12.35
C GLY A 179 -12.36 1.91 11.19
N THR A 180 -11.09 2.04 11.51
CA THR A 180 -9.97 2.02 10.55
C THR A 180 -8.74 1.36 11.17
N GLY A 181 -7.81 0.87 10.32
CA GLY A 181 -6.54 0.30 10.78
C GLY A 181 -6.69 -1.10 11.39
N PHE A 182 -7.71 -1.87 10.99
CA PHE A 182 -7.96 -3.22 11.51
C PHE A 182 -7.11 -4.30 10.85
N THR A 183 -6.33 -3.95 9.83
CA THR A 183 -5.40 -4.90 9.20
C THR A 183 -4.43 -5.47 10.23
N GLY A 184 -4.31 -6.81 10.25
CA GLY A 184 -3.45 -7.51 11.19
C GLY A 184 -3.97 -7.53 12.63
N VAL A 185 -5.31 -7.45 12.82
CA VAL A 185 -5.93 -7.58 14.14
C VAL A 185 -5.47 -8.87 14.84
N ALA A 186 -4.98 -8.71 16.06
CA ALA A 186 -4.46 -9.77 16.91
C ALA A 186 -5.36 -10.03 18.13
N GLY A 187 -6.32 -9.16 18.42
CA GLY A 187 -7.25 -9.33 19.52
C GLY A 187 -8.32 -8.24 19.60
N VAL A 188 -9.43 -8.60 20.19
CA VAL A 188 -10.55 -7.69 20.54
C VAL A 188 -10.89 -7.92 22.00
N THR A 189 -11.05 -6.87 22.79
CA THR A 189 -11.44 -6.96 24.20
C THR A 189 -12.59 -6.01 24.50
N PHE A 190 -13.44 -6.42 25.46
CA PHE A 190 -14.52 -5.63 26.05
C PHE A 190 -14.21 -5.45 27.53
N ASP A 191 -13.94 -4.22 27.96
CA ASP A 191 -13.49 -3.88 29.31
C ASP A 191 -12.31 -4.74 29.81
N GLY A 192 -11.36 -5.03 28.89
CA GLY A 192 -10.20 -5.84 29.16
C GLY A 192 -10.42 -7.36 29.08
N VAL A 193 -11.68 -7.83 28.95
CA VAL A 193 -11.98 -9.27 28.74
C VAL A 193 -11.95 -9.57 27.24
N ALA A 194 -11.24 -10.62 26.84
CA ALA A 194 -11.16 -11.02 25.43
C ALA A 194 -12.55 -11.38 24.88
N ALA A 195 -12.84 -10.96 23.65
CA ALA A 195 -14.01 -11.42 22.91
C ALA A 195 -14.00 -12.97 22.84
N GLU A 196 -15.18 -13.60 22.89
CA GLU A 196 -15.29 -15.05 22.77
C GLU A 196 -14.81 -15.55 21.41
N ASP A 197 -15.11 -14.77 20.35
CA ASP A 197 -14.61 -14.99 19.00
C ASP A 197 -14.60 -13.64 18.24
N TYR A 198 -13.76 -13.54 17.21
CA TYR A 198 -13.79 -12.41 16.31
C TYR A 198 -13.33 -12.80 14.91
N GLN A 199 -13.91 -12.14 13.91
CA GLN A 199 -13.55 -12.33 12.51
C GLN A 199 -13.19 -11.00 11.85
N PHE A 200 -12.01 -10.94 11.25
CA PHE A 200 -11.58 -9.85 10.38
C PHE A 200 -12.37 -9.89 9.07
N ILE A 201 -13.11 -8.83 8.76
CA ILE A 201 -13.88 -8.69 7.52
C ILE A 201 -13.14 -7.77 6.54
N SER A 202 -12.63 -6.65 7.02
CA SER A 202 -11.87 -5.66 6.23
C SER A 202 -11.10 -4.71 7.16
N ASP A 203 -10.25 -3.85 6.60
CA ASP A 203 -9.52 -2.82 7.36
C ASP A 203 -10.42 -1.85 8.14
N VAL A 204 -11.71 -1.81 7.82
CA VAL A 204 -12.71 -0.92 8.44
C VAL A 204 -13.80 -1.66 9.20
N ARG A 205 -13.79 -3.01 9.25
CA ARG A 205 -14.85 -3.81 9.87
C ARG A 205 -14.35 -5.12 10.47
N ILE A 206 -14.76 -5.37 11.71
CA ILE A 206 -14.59 -6.64 12.43
C ILE A 206 -15.97 -7.09 12.92
N ALA A 207 -16.26 -8.38 12.86
CA ALA A 207 -17.34 -9.01 13.63
C ALA A 207 -16.73 -9.62 14.90
N ALA A 208 -17.38 -9.44 16.05
CA ALA A 208 -16.93 -10.02 17.31
C ALA A 208 -18.11 -10.54 18.13
N VAL A 209 -17.86 -11.58 18.92
CA VAL A 209 -18.83 -12.09 19.91
C VAL A 209 -18.45 -11.56 21.28
N THR A 210 -19.38 -10.90 21.94
CA THR A 210 -19.12 -10.27 23.24
C THR A 210 -18.90 -11.31 24.32
N PRO A 211 -17.90 -11.14 25.19
CA PRO A 211 -17.73 -11.98 26.38
C PRO A 211 -18.76 -11.64 27.44
N ALA A 212 -18.91 -12.47 28.45
CA ALA A 212 -19.64 -12.10 29.65
C ALA A 212 -18.99 -10.90 30.33
N GLY A 213 -19.81 -9.91 30.77
CA GLY A 213 -19.37 -8.67 31.36
C GLY A 213 -20.21 -8.21 32.53
N VAL A 214 -19.85 -7.10 33.13
CA VAL A 214 -20.59 -6.47 34.23
C VAL A 214 -21.53 -5.43 33.61
N ALA A 215 -22.76 -5.34 34.09
CA ALA A 215 -23.73 -4.31 33.66
C ALA A 215 -23.13 -2.90 33.78
N GLY A 216 -23.16 -2.16 32.69
CA GLY A 216 -22.56 -0.83 32.56
C GLY A 216 -21.79 -0.65 31.27
N PRO A 217 -21.16 0.54 31.10
CA PRO A 217 -20.39 0.85 29.91
C PRO A 217 -19.09 0.03 29.88
N ALA A 218 -18.77 -0.57 28.73
CA ALA A 218 -17.59 -1.37 28.47
C ALA A 218 -16.72 -0.71 27.38
N ALA A 219 -15.43 -0.56 27.66
CA ALA A 219 -14.47 -0.09 26.68
C ALA A 219 -14.13 -1.20 25.69
N VAL A 220 -14.35 -0.95 24.40
CA VAL A 220 -13.96 -1.88 23.33
C VAL A 220 -12.57 -1.50 22.84
N VAL A 221 -11.65 -2.46 22.82
CA VAL A 221 -10.28 -2.27 22.32
C VAL A 221 -9.97 -3.32 21.25
N VAL A 222 -9.51 -2.85 20.10
CA VAL A 222 -8.95 -3.69 19.03
C VAL A 222 -7.44 -3.55 19.06
N THR A 223 -6.72 -4.64 19.05
CA THR A 223 -5.25 -4.68 19.04
C THR A 223 -4.77 -5.27 17.72
N ASN A 224 -3.81 -4.62 17.08
CA ASN A 224 -3.08 -5.16 15.93
C ASN A 224 -1.56 -5.19 16.20
N GLY A 225 -0.75 -5.54 15.18
CA GLY A 225 0.70 -5.60 15.30
C GLY A 225 1.40 -4.27 15.64
N VAL A 226 0.71 -3.12 15.52
CA VAL A 226 1.22 -1.78 15.87
C VAL A 226 0.90 -1.44 17.32
N GLY A 227 -0.26 -1.84 17.81
CA GLY A 227 -0.70 -1.57 19.17
C GLY A 227 -2.22 -1.64 19.36
N PRO A 228 -2.69 -1.38 20.57
CA PRO A 228 -4.12 -1.31 20.87
C PRO A 228 -4.73 -0.02 20.30
N SER A 229 -6.02 -0.06 19.98
CA SER A 229 -6.77 1.12 19.60
C SER A 229 -6.68 2.19 20.69
N THR A 230 -6.58 3.45 20.26
CA THR A 230 -6.66 4.57 21.22
C THR A 230 -8.02 4.51 21.88
N THR A 231 -8.01 4.41 23.20
CA THR A 231 -9.22 4.39 24.04
C THR A 231 -9.96 5.71 23.89
N GLY A 232 -10.96 5.73 23.07
CA GLY A 232 -11.68 6.96 22.78
C GLY A 232 -13.16 6.82 22.63
N THR A 233 -13.81 5.82 23.16
CA THR A 233 -15.27 5.88 23.44
C THR A 233 -15.76 4.56 23.98
N THR A 234 -16.50 4.59 25.05
CA THR A 234 -17.45 3.58 25.50
C THR A 234 -18.31 3.18 24.31
N ALA A 235 -17.87 2.16 23.57
CA ALA A 235 -18.57 1.80 22.35
C ALA A 235 -19.65 0.76 22.59
N TYR A 236 -19.71 0.16 23.82
CA TYR A 236 -20.64 -0.90 24.15
C TYR A 236 -21.15 -0.77 25.59
N THR A 237 -22.40 -1.19 25.86
CA THR A 237 -22.98 -1.18 27.20
C THR A 237 -23.64 -2.52 27.49
N TYR A 238 -23.26 -3.18 28.58
CA TYR A 238 -23.91 -4.36 29.10
C TYR A 238 -25.18 -3.97 29.90
N VAL A 239 -26.29 -4.62 29.64
CA VAL A 239 -27.59 -4.40 30.30
C VAL A 239 -28.10 -5.67 30.99
#